data_1370dfa1de03448da401118aed635fb4
#
_entry.id   1370dfa1de03448da401118aed635fb4
#
_cell.length_a   1.000
_cell.length_b   1.000
_cell.length_c   1.000
_cell.angle_alpha   90.00
_cell.angle_beta   90.00
_cell.angle_gamma   90.00
#
_symmetry.space_group_name_H-M   'P 1'
#
loop_
_entity.id
_entity.type
_entity.pdbx_description
1 polymer ?
#
loop_
_entity_poly.entity_id
_entity_poly.type
_entity_poly.pdbx_seq_one_letter_code
_entity_poly.pdbx_strand_id
1 'polypeptide(L)'
;REVLETIRPFAAPDLGRRVRMTMEGAEYRGRARTTTWDGSLRVSGNRIERAEMFNNWNLDRGIQSVSADGVSWKAVTTGNTCGIDFLLCDAAGGELAIETKHVSTKLAVDDIGLDDMVLDGGGLERMIKFYRLPDAPDVTRITHSMEIPLLDTGDTPVFVRVIQADGHKAWSSPVYLFR
;
A
#
# COMPACT_ATOMS: atom_id res chain seq x y z
N ARG A 1 -0.34 -8.01 20.92
CA ARG A 1 0.50 -8.58 19.85
C ARG A 1 1.55 -7.55 19.48
N GLU A 2 2.78 -7.89 19.66
CA GLU A 2 3.92 -7.06 19.32
C GLU A 2 4.52 -7.54 17.99
N VAL A 3 4.93 -6.63 17.11
CA VAL A 3 5.70 -6.95 15.93
C VAL A 3 7.16 -6.90 16.34
N LEU A 4 7.82 -8.05 16.40
CA LEU A 4 9.23 -8.15 16.79
C LEU A 4 10.13 -7.66 15.66
N GLU A 5 9.82 -8.03 14.42
CA GLU A 5 10.59 -7.65 13.24
C GLU A 5 9.72 -7.68 11.98
N THR A 6 10.01 -6.76 11.08
CA THR A 6 9.43 -6.74 9.72
C THR A 6 10.55 -6.95 8.71
N ILE A 7 10.44 -8.01 7.92
CA ILE A 7 11.40 -8.35 6.88
C ILE A 7 10.82 -8.00 5.53
N ARG A 8 11.58 -7.25 4.74
CA ARG A 8 11.28 -7.01 3.33
C ARG A 8 12.31 -7.75 2.48
N PRO A 9 11.90 -8.58 1.51
CA PRO A 9 12.82 -9.44 0.75
C PRO A 9 13.60 -8.69 -0.34
N PHE A 10 13.50 -7.37 -0.37
CA PHE A 10 14.20 -6.51 -1.33
C PHE A 10 14.74 -5.26 -0.62
N ALA A 11 15.86 -4.75 -1.10
CA ALA A 11 16.54 -3.55 -0.57
C ALA A 11 16.09 -2.27 -1.30
N ALA A 12 16.44 -1.12 -0.75
CA ALA A 12 16.15 0.17 -1.38
C ALA A 12 16.66 0.30 -2.84
N PRO A 13 17.82 -0.27 -3.23
CA PRO A 13 18.26 -0.28 -4.63
C PRO A 13 17.33 -1.04 -5.58
N ASP A 14 16.49 -1.93 -5.04
CA ASP A 14 15.50 -2.70 -5.80
C ASP A 14 14.18 -1.94 -5.96
N LEU A 15 14.14 -0.65 -5.62
CA LEU A 15 13.00 0.20 -5.88
C LEU A 15 12.72 0.23 -7.38
N GLY A 16 11.63 -0.39 -7.76
CA GLY A 16 11.19 -0.45 -9.13
C GLY A 16 10.46 0.81 -9.55
N ARG A 17 9.97 0.79 -10.79
CA ARG A 17 9.13 1.83 -11.36
C ARG A 17 7.68 1.77 -10.89
N ARG A 18 7.30 0.72 -10.15
CA ARG A 18 5.94 0.53 -9.64
C ARG A 18 5.73 1.31 -8.35
N VAL A 19 4.74 2.19 -8.38
CA VAL A 19 4.25 2.93 -7.22
C VAL A 19 2.84 2.44 -6.92
N ARG A 20 2.59 2.01 -5.70
CA ARG A 20 1.25 1.66 -5.24
C ARG A 20 0.66 2.79 -4.42
N MET A 21 -0.56 3.17 -4.76
CA MET A 21 -1.41 4.04 -3.97
C MET A 21 -2.56 3.22 -3.39
N THR A 22 -2.75 3.27 -2.08
CA THR A 22 -3.92 2.67 -1.42
C THR A 22 -4.83 3.75 -0.86
N MET A 23 -6.11 3.46 -0.83
CA MET A 23 -7.16 4.28 -0.25
C MET A 23 -7.91 3.44 0.77
N GLU A 24 -8.01 3.91 2.02
CA GLU A 24 -8.60 3.16 3.13
C GLU A 24 -9.26 4.07 4.16
N GLY A 25 -9.99 3.46 5.10
CA GLY A 25 -10.68 4.16 6.17
C GLY A 25 -12.16 4.44 5.88
N ALA A 26 -12.79 5.18 6.77
CA ALA A 26 -14.23 5.42 6.73
C ALA A 26 -14.58 6.86 7.14
N GLU A 27 -15.72 7.35 6.67
CA GLU A 27 -16.19 8.68 7.04
C GLU A 27 -16.75 8.70 8.47
N TYR A 28 -17.42 7.63 8.88
CA TYR A 28 -18.00 7.49 10.22
C TYR A 28 -18.11 6.02 10.66
N ARG A 29 -18.37 5.81 11.95
CA ARG A 29 -18.62 4.48 12.50
C ARG A 29 -20.03 4.01 12.16
N GLY A 30 -20.16 2.72 11.88
CA GLY A 30 -21.46 2.10 11.65
C GLY A 30 -21.48 1.18 10.44
N ARG A 31 -22.68 0.73 10.07
CA ARG A 31 -22.87 -0.22 8.96
C ARG A 31 -22.67 0.41 7.59
N ALA A 32 -22.87 1.71 7.45
CA ALA A 32 -22.71 2.47 6.21
C ALA A 32 -21.36 3.20 6.18
N ARG A 33 -20.26 2.47 6.26
CA ARG A 33 -18.88 3.02 6.27
C ARG A 33 -18.40 3.41 4.88
N THR A 34 -19.22 4.05 4.09
CA THR A 34 -18.86 4.37 2.72
C THR A 34 -18.00 5.63 2.66
N THR A 35 -16.84 5.55 2.05
CA THR A 35 -16.02 6.70 1.67
C THR A 35 -15.82 6.69 0.17
N THR A 36 -16.09 7.83 -0.46
CA THR A 36 -15.85 8.05 -1.89
C THR A 36 -14.44 8.63 -2.09
N TRP A 37 -13.69 8.01 -2.98
CA TRP A 37 -12.31 8.35 -3.32
C TRP A 37 -12.15 8.77 -4.78
N ASP A 38 -13.19 9.37 -5.38
CA ASP A 38 -13.09 9.88 -6.74
C ASP A 38 -11.99 10.92 -6.82
N GLY A 39 -11.15 10.84 -7.83
CA GLY A 39 -10.00 11.73 -7.92
C GLY A 39 -9.17 11.59 -9.19
N SER A 40 -8.06 12.28 -9.17
CA SER A 40 -7.06 12.24 -10.22
C SER A 40 -5.64 12.33 -9.66
N LEU A 41 -4.70 11.80 -10.42
CA LEU A 41 -3.28 11.96 -10.20
C LEU A 41 -2.65 12.46 -11.48
N ARG A 42 -1.83 13.50 -11.38
CA ARG A 42 -1.03 14.05 -12.48
C ARG A 42 0.43 13.79 -12.20
N VAL A 43 1.17 13.54 -13.27
CA VAL A 43 2.62 13.33 -13.22
C VAL A 43 3.31 14.43 -14.01
N SER A 44 4.36 14.99 -13.44
CA SER A 44 5.25 15.94 -14.11
C SER A 44 6.71 15.54 -13.91
N GLY A 45 7.56 15.72 -14.91
CA GLY A 45 8.96 15.27 -14.87
C GLY A 45 9.16 13.75 -14.96
N ASN A 46 8.08 12.98 -15.11
CA ASN A 46 8.03 11.54 -15.35
C ASN A 46 6.77 11.23 -16.16
N ARG A 47 6.48 9.96 -16.45
CA ARG A 47 5.30 9.54 -17.22
C ARG A 47 4.73 8.24 -16.68
N ILE A 48 3.42 8.06 -16.82
CA ILE A 48 2.74 6.79 -16.53
C ILE A 48 2.79 5.91 -17.78
N GLU A 49 3.38 4.73 -17.63
CA GLU A 49 3.35 3.69 -18.65
C GLU A 49 2.05 2.86 -18.54
N ARG A 50 1.63 2.55 -17.31
CA ARG A 50 0.42 1.77 -17.02
C ARG A 50 -0.15 2.15 -15.66
N ALA A 51 -1.48 2.06 -15.53
CA ALA A 51 -2.19 2.16 -14.27
C ALA A 51 -3.25 1.07 -14.19
N GLU A 52 -3.30 0.37 -13.06
CA GLU A 52 -4.24 -0.73 -12.82
C GLU A 52 -4.86 -0.58 -11.43
N MET A 53 -6.18 -0.71 -11.34
CA MET A 53 -6.87 -0.68 -10.06
C MET A 53 -6.95 -2.08 -9.46
N PHE A 54 -6.73 -2.19 -8.16
CA PHE A 54 -6.89 -3.44 -7.41
C PHE A 54 -7.95 -3.31 -6.31
N ASN A 55 -8.52 -4.44 -5.91
CA ASN A 55 -9.59 -4.54 -4.91
C ASN A 55 -10.81 -3.64 -5.21
N ASN A 56 -11.07 -3.37 -6.48
CA ASN A 56 -12.25 -2.64 -6.91
C ASN A 56 -13.43 -3.63 -7.08
N TRP A 57 -14.28 -3.69 -6.07
CA TRP A 57 -15.46 -4.56 -6.08
C TRP A 57 -16.66 -3.98 -6.82
N ASN A 58 -16.67 -2.68 -7.08
CA ASN A 58 -17.77 -1.99 -7.74
C ASN A 58 -17.48 -1.81 -9.23
N LEU A 59 -18.16 -2.57 -10.07
CA LEU A 59 -17.94 -2.60 -11.52
C LEU A 59 -18.29 -1.28 -12.23
N ASP A 60 -19.17 -0.46 -11.62
CA ASP A 60 -19.55 0.85 -12.19
C ASP A 60 -18.50 1.93 -11.88
N ARG A 61 -17.48 1.58 -11.13
CA ARG A 61 -16.38 2.44 -10.73
C ARG A 61 -15.06 1.85 -11.21
N GLY A 62 -13.99 2.63 -11.16
CA GLY A 62 -12.68 2.21 -11.61
C GLY A 62 -11.94 3.34 -12.28
N ILE A 63 -10.89 3.00 -13.00
CA ILE A 63 -10.15 3.98 -13.79
C ILE A 63 -11.04 4.51 -14.91
N GLN A 64 -11.14 5.84 -14.98
CA GLN A 64 -11.95 6.55 -15.98
C GLN A 64 -11.11 6.98 -17.18
N SER A 65 -9.87 7.38 -16.93
CA SER A 65 -8.91 7.75 -17.97
C SER A 65 -7.48 7.47 -17.53
N VAL A 66 -6.63 7.08 -18.46
CA VAL A 66 -5.18 6.96 -18.31
C VAL A 66 -4.52 7.69 -19.46
N SER A 67 -3.53 8.51 -19.14
CA SER A 67 -2.63 9.13 -20.10
C SER A 67 -1.19 9.06 -19.56
N ALA A 68 -0.23 9.43 -20.39
CA ALA A 68 1.16 9.51 -19.95
C ALA A 68 1.36 10.50 -18.78
N ASP A 69 0.51 11.51 -18.65
CA ASP A 69 0.66 12.61 -17.71
C ASP A 69 -0.33 12.50 -16.54
N GLY A 70 -1.20 11.48 -16.52
CA GLY A 70 -2.12 11.34 -15.40
C GLY A 70 -3.17 10.24 -15.56
N VAL A 71 -3.86 10.01 -14.46
CA VAL A 71 -4.96 9.06 -14.35
C VAL A 71 -6.11 9.68 -13.55
N SER A 72 -7.34 9.36 -13.93
CA SER A 72 -8.54 9.69 -13.14
C SER A 72 -9.33 8.43 -12.82
N TRP A 73 -9.98 8.41 -11.67
CA TRP A 73 -10.71 7.25 -11.20
C TRP A 73 -11.95 7.62 -10.40
N LYS A 74 -12.83 6.64 -10.26
CA LYS A 74 -13.91 6.60 -9.29
C LYS A 74 -13.72 5.40 -8.39
N ALA A 75 -13.72 5.61 -7.07
CA ALA A 75 -13.54 4.54 -6.12
C ALA A 75 -14.40 4.74 -4.87
N VAL A 76 -14.73 3.65 -4.21
CA VAL A 76 -15.45 3.66 -2.95
C VAL A 76 -14.91 2.56 -2.05
N THR A 77 -14.73 2.88 -0.78
CA THR A 77 -14.41 1.90 0.26
C THR A 77 -15.53 1.83 1.28
N THR A 78 -15.71 0.66 1.87
CA THR A 78 -16.70 0.38 2.93
C THR A 78 -16.00 -0.23 4.16
N GLY A 79 -14.78 0.23 4.47
CA GLY A 79 -13.90 -0.34 5.48
C GLY A 79 -12.92 -1.37 4.93
N ASN A 80 -12.91 -1.58 3.63
CA ASN A 80 -11.86 -2.30 2.88
C ASN A 80 -10.80 -1.32 2.38
N THR A 81 -9.75 -1.86 1.79
CA THR A 81 -8.71 -1.12 1.06
C THR A 81 -8.89 -1.36 -0.43
N CYS A 82 -8.85 -0.31 -1.23
CA CYS A 82 -8.67 -0.37 -2.68
C CYS A 82 -7.51 0.52 -3.09
N GLY A 83 -7.08 0.45 -4.33
CA GLY A 83 -5.98 1.30 -4.77
C GLY A 83 -5.65 1.18 -6.24
N ILE A 84 -4.59 1.87 -6.62
CA ILE A 84 -4.09 1.90 -8.00
C ILE A 84 -2.58 1.64 -7.98
N ASP A 85 -2.14 0.72 -8.81
CA ASP A 85 -0.74 0.50 -9.14
C ASP A 85 -0.39 1.33 -10.37
N PHE A 86 0.63 2.16 -10.25
CA PHE A 86 1.20 2.94 -11.34
C PHE A 86 2.54 2.34 -11.75
N LEU A 87 2.73 2.06 -13.02
CA LEU A 87 4.04 1.80 -13.60
C LEU A 87 4.53 3.10 -14.24
N LEU A 88 5.58 3.67 -13.67
CA LEU A 88 6.22 4.87 -14.20
C LEU A 88 7.24 4.50 -15.28
N CYS A 89 7.54 5.40 -16.20
CA CYS A 89 8.59 5.20 -17.19
C CYS A 89 9.98 5.14 -16.55
N ASP A 90 10.21 5.98 -15.53
CA ASP A 90 11.48 6.05 -14.81
C ASP A 90 11.27 5.77 -13.31
N ALA A 91 12.25 5.10 -12.70
CA ALA A 91 12.21 4.77 -11.28
C ALA A 91 12.46 5.99 -10.38
N ALA A 92 13.03 7.05 -10.91
CA ALA A 92 13.40 8.26 -10.19
C ALA A 92 12.94 9.51 -10.96
N GLY A 93 12.88 10.60 -10.24
CA GLY A 93 12.53 11.93 -10.78
C GLY A 93 11.03 12.12 -11.03
N GLY A 94 10.64 13.37 -11.02
CA GLY A 94 9.26 13.79 -11.22
C GLY A 94 8.47 13.99 -9.93
N GLU A 95 7.25 14.49 -10.12
CA GLU A 95 6.29 14.82 -9.06
C GLU A 95 4.94 14.21 -9.38
N LEU A 96 4.30 13.66 -8.37
CA LEU A 96 2.92 13.18 -8.40
C LEU A 96 2.02 14.19 -7.67
N ALA A 97 1.09 14.81 -8.39
CA ALA A 97 0.08 15.67 -7.83
C ALA A 97 -1.25 14.91 -7.72
N ILE A 98 -1.67 14.61 -6.50
CA ILE A 98 -2.93 13.91 -6.22
C ILE A 98 -4.01 14.90 -5.83
N GLU A 99 -5.22 14.67 -6.33
CA GLU A 99 -6.41 15.44 -6.04
C GLU A 99 -7.60 14.52 -5.82
N THR A 100 -8.14 14.54 -4.61
CA THR A 100 -9.37 13.86 -4.21
C THR A 100 -10.20 14.78 -3.33
N LYS A 101 -11.41 14.38 -2.97
CA LYS A 101 -12.23 15.13 -2.00
C LYS A 101 -11.54 15.29 -0.63
N HIS A 102 -10.68 14.34 -0.24
CA HIS A 102 -10.14 14.24 1.11
C HIS A 102 -8.67 14.59 1.21
N VAL A 103 -7.92 14.45 0.13
CA VAL A 103 -6.48 14.67 0.07
C VAL A 103 -6.15 15.42 -1.21
N SER A 104 -5.40 16.51 -1.08
CA SER A 104 -4.85 17.28 -2.18
C SER A 104 -3.40 17.64 -1.83
N THR A 105 -2.43 17.09 -2.56
CA THR A 105 -1.01 17.30 -2.29
C THR A 105 -0.13 16.92 -3.47
N LYS A 106 1.16 17.23 -3.34
CA LYS A 106 2.22 16.86 -4.28
C LYS A 106 3.30 16.07 -3.56
N LEU A 107 3.83 15.07 -4.24
CA LEU A 107 4.85 14.16 -3.73
C LEU A 107 5.98 14.05 -4.76
N ALA A 108 7.21 14.21 -4.34
CA ALA A 108 8.33 13.83 -5.21
C ALA A 108 8.38 12.31 -5.35
N VAL A 109 8.57 11.83 -6.58
CA VAL A 109 8.69 10.39 -6.85
C VAL A 109 9.85 9.77 -6.05
N ASP A 110 10.92 10.54 -5.84
CA ASP A 110 12.12 10.08 -5.12
C ASP A 110 11.89 9.93 -3.60
N ASP A 111 10.88 10.59 -3.05
CA ASP A 111 10.53 10.47 -1.63
C ASP A 111 9.69 9.21 -1.34
N ILE A 112 9.14 8.57 -2.37
CA ILE A 112 8.35 7.36 -2.22
C ILE A 112 9.27 6.16 -2.11
N GLY A 113 9.39 5.60 -0.92
CA GLY A 113 10.21 4.43 -0.60
C GLY A 113 9.39 3.14 -0.45
N LEU A 114 9.98 2.18 0.23
CA LEU A 114 9.33 0.90 0.57
C LEU A 114 8.34 1.03 1.73
N ASP A 115 8.53 2.04 2.57
CA ASP A 115 7.63 2.31 3.69
C ASP A 115 6.42 3.11 3.26
N ASP A 116 5.32 2.96 4.00
CA ASP A 116 4.10 3.67 3.73
C ASP A 116 4.29 5.18 3.95
N MET A 117 4.21 5.96 2.89
CA MET A 117 4.02 7.41 2.97
C MET A 117 2.52 7.68 3.15
N VAL A 118 2.14 8.08 4.36
CA VAL A 118 0.74 8.24 4.75
C VAL A 118 0.27 9.67 4.60
N LEU A 119 -0.82 9.86 3.87
CA LEU A 119 -1.54 11.11 3.71
C LEU A 119 -2.87 11.02 4.45
N ASP A 120 -3.01 11.79 5.52
CA ASP A 120 -4.22 11.82 6.34
C ASP A 120 -5.39 12.46 5.56
N GLY A 121 -6.48 11.75 5.43
CA GLY A 121 -7.74 12.20 4.85
C GLY A 121 -8.80 12.54 5.92
N GLY A 122 -8.42 12.58 7.21
CA GLY A 122 -9.30 12.82 8.33
C GLY A 122 -10.30 11.66 8.59
N GLY A 123 -11.39 11.96 9.24
CA GLY A 123 -12.43 10.96 9.53
C GLY A 123 -11.96 9.84 10.46
N LEU A 124 -12.37 8.62 10.16
CA LEU A 124 -11.97 7.42 10.88
C LEU A 124 -10.88 6.68 10.11
N GLU A 125 -9.63 7.09 10.34
CA GLU A 125 -8.46 6.50 9.68
C GLU A 125 -8.58 6.52 8.15
N ARG A 126 -9.24 7.56 7.60
CA ARG A 126 -9.19 7.79 6.15
C ARG A 126 -7.80 8.23 5.79
N MET A 127 -7.19 7.51 4.87
CA MET A 127 -5.86 7.83 4.43
C MET A 127 -5.61 7.34 3.02
N ILE A 128 -4.68 8.01 2.37
CA ILE A 128 -4.05 7.52 1.16
C ILE A 128 -2.60 7.21 1.52
N LYS A 129 -2.12 6.05 1.07
CA LYS A 129 -0.71 5.67 1.25
C LYS A 129 -0.06 5.51 -0.09
N PHE A 130 1.20 5.89 -0.17
CA PHE A 130 2.06 5.61 -1.30
C PHE A 130 3.27 4.81 -0.86
N TYR A 131 3.66 3.82 -1.63
CA TYR A 131 4.89 3.07 -1.45
C TYR A 131 5.35 2.40 -2.75
N ARG A 132 6.63 2.05 -2.80
CA ARG A 132 7.23 1.39 -3.97
C ARG A 132 7.05 -0.12 -3.90
N LEU A 133 6.94 -0.69 -5.09
CA LEU A 133 7.02 -2.13 -5.32
C LEU A 133 8.16 -2.40 -6.31
N PRO A 134 8.83 -3.56 -6.22
CA PRO A 134 9.76 -3.98 -7.27
C PRO A 134 9.00 -4.20 -8.58
N ASP A 135 9.66 -3.98 -9.71
CA ASP A 135 9.05 -4.17 -11.04
C ASP A 135 8.65 -5.63 -11.29
N ALA A 136 9.47 -6.54 -10.83
CA ALA A 136 9.23 -7.98 -10.91
C ALA A 136 9.46 -8.61 -9.52
N PRO A 137 8.42 -8.78 -8.71
CA PRO A 137 8.53 -9.52 -7.46
C PRO A 137 8.67 -11.01 -7.76
N ASP A 138 9.90 -11.48 -7.81
CA ASP A 138 10.28 -12.87 -8.07
C ASP A 138 10.64 -13.66 -6.79
N VAL A 139 10.61 -12.99 -5.65
CA VAL A 139 10.95 -13.62 -4.36
C VAL A 139 9.84 -14.56 -3.92
N THR A 140 10.09 -15.86 -4.09
CA THR A 140 9.18 -16.92 -3.66
C THR A 140 9.60 -17.58 -2.35
N ARG A 141 10.82 -17.26 -1.87
CA ARG A 141 11.38 -17.83 -0.65
C ARG A 141 12.17 -16.80 0.14
N ILE A 142 11.89 -16.74 1.43
CA ILE A 142 12.63 -15.93 2.40
C ILE A 142 13.19 -16.86 3.47
N THR A 143 14.47 -16.69 3.83
CA THR A 143 15.09 -17.35 4.98
C THR A 143 15.60 -16.26 5.91
N HIS A 144 15.18 -16.33 7.17
CA HIS A 144 15.59 -15.37 8.18
C HIS A 144 15.78 -16.06 9.52
N SER A 145 16.70 -15.55 10.33
CA SER A 145 16.95 -16.02 11.68
C SER A 145 16.99 -14.80 12.61
N MET A 146 16.32 -14.91 13.74
CA MET A 146 16.27 -13.85 14.75
C MET A 146 16.30 -14.45 16.15
N GLU A 147 16.78 -13.70 17.13
CA GLU A 147 16.63 -14.02 18.53
C GLU A 147 15.25 -13.58 19.02
N ILE A 148 14.56 -14.47 19.73
CA ILE A 148 13.22 -14.19 20.25
C ILE A 148 13.31 -14.05 21.77
N PRO A 149 12.96 -12.88 22.33
CA PRO A 149 12.89 -12.73 23.77
C PRO A 149 11.76 -13.59 24.35
N LEU A 150 12.11 -14.48 25.26
CA LEU A 150 11.12 -15.27 25.96
C LEU A 150 10.40 -14.45 27.04
N LEU A 151 9.10 -14.69 27.20
CA LEU A 151 8.34 -14.11 28.30
C LEU A 151 8.90 -14.61 29.64
N ASP A 152 8.84 -13.78 30.66
CA ASP A 152 9.32 -14.15 32.00
C ASP A 152 8.46 -15.22 32.64
N THR A 153 7.21 -15.30 32.27
CA THR A 153 6.24 -16.27 32.76
C THR A 153 5.36 -16.78 31.63
N GLY A 154 5.11 -18.10 31.63
CA GLY A 154 4.28 -18.77 30.63
C GLY A 154 4.98 -18.99 29.29
N ASP A 155 4.21 -19.47 28.33
CA ASP A 155 4.69 -19.78 26.99
C ASP A 155 4.81 -18.53 26.14
N THR A 156 5.80 -18.49 25.26
CA THR A 156 5.99 -17.41 24.29
C THR A 156 5.44 -17.87 22.93
N PRO A 157 4.23 -17.46 22.54
CA PRO A 157 3.67 -17.78 21.23
C PRO A 157 4.26 -16.89 20.14
N VAL A 158 4.81 -17.50 19.11
CA VAL A 158 5.39 -16.81 17.94
C VAL A 158 4.69 -17.28 16.67
N PHE A 159 4.38 -16.38 15.77
CA PHE A 159 3.83 -16.72 14.46
C PHE A 159 4.37 -15.77 13.39
N VAL A 160 4.35 -16.25 12.16
CA VAL A 160 4.71 -15.44 10.99
C VAL A 160 3.44 -14.92 10.32
N ARG A 161 3.47 -13.66 9.94
CA ARG A 161 2.47 -13.05 9.07
C ARG A 161 3.13 -12.65 7.77
N VAL A 162 2.59 -13.11 6.66
CA VAL A 162 3.00 -12.73 5.32
C VAL A 162 1.97 -11.77 4.75
N ILE A 163 2.43 -10.71 4.13
CA ILE A 163 1.60 -9.78 3.36
C ILE A 163 2.18 -9.74 1.95
N GLN A 164 1.38 -10.13 0.98
CA GLN A 164 1.76 -10.09 -0.42
C GLN A 164 1.65 -8.66 -0.98
N ALA A 165 2.28 -8.41 -2.11
CA ALA A 165 2.25 -7.10 -2.77
C ALA A 165 0.83 -6.64 -3.15
N ASP A 166 -0.09 -7.56 -3.40
CA ASP A 166 -1.49 -7.32 -3.71
C ASP A 166 -2.37 -7.11 -2.45
N GLY A 167 -1.77 -7.18 -1.25
CA GLY A 167 -2.45 -7.01 0.04
C GLY A 167 -3.05 -8.28 0.62
N HIS A 168 -2.97 -9.43 -0.06
CA HIS A 168 -3.37 -10.71 0.52
C HIS A 168 -2.48 -11.08 1.71
N LYS A 169 -3.08 -11.70 2.72
CA LYS A 169 -2.43 -12.00 3.99
C LYS A 169 -2.53 -13.47 4.32
N ALA A 170 -1.46 -14.02 4.88
CA ALA A 170 -1.41 -15.35 5.43
C ALA A 170 -0.74 -15.34 6.81
N TRP A 171 -1.10 -16.29 7.66
CA TRP A 171 -0.52 -16.48 8.98
C TRP A 171 -0.13 -17.94 9.15
N SER A 172 1.03 -18.17 9.76
CA SER A 172 1.36 -19.51 10.25
C SER A 172 0.53 -19.84 11.50
N SER A 173 0.44 -21.12 11.82
CA SER A 173 0.08 -21.51 13.18
C SER A 173 1.12 -20.98 14.17
N PRO A 174 0.73 -20.64 15.40
CA PRO A 174 1.69 -20.24 16.42
C PRO A 174 2.59 -21.43 16.83
N VAL A 175 3.86 -21.14 17.03
CA VAL A 175 4.82 -21.99 17.70
C VAL A 175 4.98 -21.48 19.13
N TYR A 176 4.87 -22.35 20.10
CA TYR A 176 5.02 -21.99 21.50
C TYR A 176 6.43 -22.36 21.95
N LEU A 177 7.16 -21.38 22.45
CA LEU A 177 8.49 -21.54 23.02
C LEU A 177 8.37 -21.66 24.53
N PHE A 178 8.97 -22.69 25.09
CA PHE A 178 8.99 -23.00 26.52
C PHE A 178 10.37 -22.70 27.10
N ARG A 179 10.43 -22.34 28.37
CA ARG A 179 11.68 -22.37 29.16
C ARG A 179 11.92 -23.74 29.72
#